data_6aadba8345ddad4042532ba10fa9eabf
#
_entry.id   6aadba8345ddad4042532ba10fa9eabf
#
_cell.length_a   1.000
_cell.length_b   1.000
_cell.length_c   1.000
_cell.angle_alpha   90.00
_cell.angle_beta   90.00
_cell.angle_gamma   90.00
#
_symmetry.space_group_name_H-M   'P 1'
#
loop_
_entity.id
_entity.type
_entity.pdbx_description
1 polymer ?
#
loop_
_entity_poly.entity_id
_entity_poly.type
_entity_poly.pdbx_seq_one_letter_code
_entity_poly.pdbx_strand_id
1 'polypeptide(L)'
;TAHANVLSGDNYFISADYIGAARKRLEEAYGCPVMMVQGAAGDIRPRYHQDNMEYVEIHCWEMARKGFSQEYRQKYVPQSRRALEQMAEDVFRSVDAVYASLVLMPLERVEIRSSFCRFAADVPDMERAEKIAEEAEREGEIDGRMWLKEVKRLLDEGIQKQYADIEIQYLFVNQGCLCGVPNEAMCRIAIDIWK
;
A
#
# COMPACT_ATOMS: atom_id res chain seq x y z
N THR A 1 8.42 0.39 2.84
CA THR A 1 7.43 1.34 3.39
C THR A 1 6.06 0.69 3.45
N ALA A 2 5.24 1.05 4.43
CA ALA A 2 3.87 0.60 4.54
C ALA A 2 2.94 1.44 3.65
N HIS A 3 1.70 0.97 3.45
CA HIS A 3 0.67 1.74 2.77
C HIS A 3 0.42 3.11 3.41
N ALA A 4 0.09 4.11 2.60
CA ALA A 4 -0.30 5.45 3.05
C ALA A 4 -1.79 5.47 3.45
N ASN A 5 -2.14 4.73 4.51
CA ASN A 5 -3.50 4.56 5.00
C ASN A 5 -3.61 4.61 6.53
N VAL A 6 -2.83 5.47 7.17
CA VAL A 6 -2.97 5.75 8.61
C VAL A 6 -4.28 6.48 8.88
N LEU A 7 -4.66 7.41 7.97
CA LEU A 7 -5.97 8.02 8.01
C LEU A 7 -7.02 6.99 7.58
N SER A 8 -8.05 6.83 8.38
CA SER A 8 -9.12 5.85 8.14
C SER A 8 -10.21 6.41 7.20
N GLY A 9 -11.23 5.60 6.92
CA GLY A 9 -12.34 5.92 6.03
C GLY A 9 -13.22 7.09 6.46
N ASP A 10 -12.99 7.68 7.63
CA ASP A 10 -13.61 8.90 8.12
C ASP A 10 -12.94 10.20 7.61
N ASN A 11 -11.80 10.07 6.95
CA ASN A 11 -11.12 11.19 6.31
C ASN A 11 -11.62 11.39 4.87
N TYR A 12 -12.42 12.42 4.68
CA TYR A 12 -12.98 12.78 3.36
C TYR A 12 -12.14 13.82 2.59
N PHE A 13 -10.94 14.13 3.06
CA PHE A 13 -10.03 15.03 2.38
C PHE A 13 -8.97 14.25 1.60
N ILE A 14 -8.56 14.80 0.46
CA ILE A 14 -7.38 14.30 -0.25
C ILE A 14 -6.17 14.51 0.65
N SER A 15 -5.42 13.46 0.90
CA SER A 15 -4.25 13.49 1.77
C SER A 15 -3.14 12.61 1.20
N ALA A 16 -1.90 13.06 1.35
CA ALA A 16 -0.72 12.24 1.12
C ALA A 16 -0.34 11.38 2.35
N ASP A 17 -1.23 11.35 3.36
CA ASP A 17 -1.07 10.57 4.60
C ASP A 17 0.28 10.84 5.30
N TYR A 18 0.82 9.89 6.06
CA TYR A 18 2.11 10.03 6.75
C TYR A 18 3.29 10.28 5.80
N ILE A 19 3.21 9.78 4.57
CA ILE A 19 4.26 9.97 3.55
C ILE A 19 4.42 11.47 3.24
N GLY A 20 3.31 12.19 3.05
CA GLY A 20 3.35 13.63 2.82
C GLY A 20 3.85 14.42 4.02
N ALA A 21 3.44 14.03 5.22
CA ALA A 21 3.90 14.67 6.46
C ALA A 21 5.40 14.43 6.72
N ALA A 22 5.89 13.20 6.50
CA ALA A 22 7.30 12.87 6.61
C ALA A 22 8.15 13.62 5.58
N ARG A 23 7.70 13.65 4.32
CA ARG A 23 8.37 14.40 3.26
C ARG A 23 8.53 15.87 3.63
N LYS A 24 7.47 16.51 4.09
CA LYS A 24 7.50 17.92 4.49
C LYS A 24 8.53 18.18 5.58
N ARG A 25 8.60 17.32 6.60
CA ARG A 25 9.60 17.43 7.69
C ARG A 25 11.03 17.30 7.17
N LEU A 26 11.27 16.36 6.27
CA LEU A 26 12.59 16.17 5.66
C LEU A 26 13.00 17.37 4.79
N GLU A 27 12.07 17.90 3.99
CA GLU A 27 12.30 19.11 3.17
C GLU A 27 12.63 20.34 4.03
N GLU A 28 11.91 20.52 5.15
CA GLU A 28 12.15 21.60 6.10
C GLU A 28 13.51 21.44 6.81
N ALA A 29 13.88 20.22 7.19
CA ALA A 29 15.12 19.95 7.91
C ALA A 29 16.38 20.07 7.02
N TYR A 30 16.29 19.62 5.77
CA TYR A 30 17.47 19.53 4.89
C TYR A 30 17.49 20.57 3.77
N GLY A 31 16.44 21.37 3.62
CA GLY A 31 16.40 22.47 2.64
C GLY A 31 16.46 22.01 1.19
N CYS A 32 16.04 20.79 0.89
CA CYS A 32 16.05 20.21 -0.45
C CYS A 32 14.75 19.46 -0.74
N PRO A 33 14.35 19.33 -2.02
CA PRO A 33 13.20 18.51 -2.41
C PRO A 33 13.41 17.04 -2.02
N VAL A 34 12.36 16.42 -1.47
CA VAL A 34 12.37 15.00 -1.07
C VAL A 34 11.36 14.21 -1.88
N MET A 35 11.80 13.14 -2.49
CA MET A 35 10.95 12.18 -3.17
C MET A 35 10.76 10.94 -2.29
N MET A 36 9.51 10.59 -2.04
CA MET A 36 9.15 9.35 -1.33
C MET A 36 8.66 8.32 -2.34
N VAL A 37 9.20 7.12 -2.25
CA VAL A 37 8.84 6.00 -3.14
C VAL A 37 8.20 4.89 -2.32
N GLN A 38 7.05 4.40 -2.77
CA GLN A 38 6.37 3.26 -2.18
C GLN A 38 7.14 1.98 -2.52
N GLY A 39 7.52 1.20 -1.50
CA GLY A 39 8.10 -0.13 -1.69
C GLY A 39 7.03 -1.21 -1.89
N ALA A 40 7.44 -2.47 -1.83
CA ALA A 40 6.54 -3.62 -1.85
C ALA A 40 5.74 -3.68 -0.55
N ALA A 41 4.54 -3.15 -0.57
CA ALA A 41 3.70 -2.92 0.60
C ALA A 41 2.32 -3.58 0.52
N GLY A 42 2.08 -4.46 -0.46
CA GLY A 42 0.76 -5.07 -0.67
C GLY A 42 0.17 -5.77 0.56
N ASP A 43 1.03 -6.26 1.44
CA ASP A 43 0.68 -6.91 2.72
C ASP A 43 1.24 -6.17 3.94
N ILE A 44 1.69 -4.91 3.79
CA ILE A 44 2.29 -4.12 4.89
C ILE A 44 1.38 -2.96 5.26
N ARG A 45 0.83 -2.99 6.46
CA ARG A 45 0.06 -1.89 7.04
C ARG A 45 0.96 -0.97 7.88
N PRO A 46 0.60 0.31 8.04
CA PRO A 46 1.28 1.20 8.98
C PRO A 46 1.21 0.66 10.41
N ARG A 47 2.27 0.87 11.16
CA ARG A 47 2.36 0.43 12.57
C ARG A 47 1.17 0.87 13.42
N TYR A 48 0.70 2.08 13.22
CA TYR A 48 -0.39 2.68 14.00
C TYR A 48 -1.78 2.43 13.39
N HIS A 49 -1.86 1.66 12.32
CA HIS A 49 -3.16 1.34 11.69
C HIS A 49 -4.02 0.50 12.62
N GLN A 50 -3.45 -0.55 13.23
CA GLN A 50 -4.16 -1.43 14.14
C GLN A 50 -4.71 -0.69 15.36
N ASP A 51 -3.87 0.13 16.01
CA ASP A 51 -4.27 0.92 17.18
C ASP A 51 -5.44 1.86 16.85
N ASN A 52 -5.41 2.45 15.64
CA ASN A 52 -6.47 3.33 15.17
C ASN A 52 -7.75 2.56 14.84
N MET A 53 -7.65 1.39 14.25
CA MET A 53 -8.79 0.52 13.94
C MET A 53 -9.44 -0.02 15.22
N GLU A 54 -8.66 -0.48 16.19
CA GLU A 54 -9.18 -0.90 17.50
C GLU A 54 -9.91 0.22 18.22
N TYR A 55 -9.38 1.44 18.16
CA TYR A 55 -10.05 2.61 18.71
C TYR A 55 -11.40 2.87 18.02
N VAL A 56 -11.44 2.80 16.69
CA VAL A 56 -12.66 2.96 15.89
C VAL A 56 -13.66 1.85 16.21
N GLU A 57 -13.22 0.60 16.30
CA GLU A 57 -14.08 -0.54 16.61
C GLU A 57 -14.73 -0.44 17.99
N ILE A 58 -13.94 -0.11 19.02
CA ILE A 58 -14.46 0.09 20.39
C ILE A 58 -15.52 1.19 20.43
N HIS A 59 -15.40 2.21 19.59
CA HIS A 59 -16.29 3.37 19.58
C HIS A 59 -17.33 3.36 18.45
N CYS A 60 -17.38 2.31 17.63
CA CYS A 60 -18.26 2.25 16.45
C CYS A 60 -19.77 2.39 16.80
N TRP A 61 -20.21 1.91 17.95
CA TRP A 61 -21.58 2.07 18.41
C TRP A 61 -21.94 3.52 18.76
N GLU A 62 -21.01 4.24 19.33
CA GLU A 62 -21.16 5.67 19.59
C GLU A 62 -21.23 6.45 18.27
N MET A 63 -20.41 6.03 17.30
CA MET A 63 -20.37 6.56 15.95
C MET A 63 -21.68 6.34 15.20
N ALA A 64 -22.21 5.12 15.22
CA ALA A 64 -23.47 4.78 14.57
C ALA A 64 -24.68 5.52 15.15
N ARG A 65 -24.69 5.77 16.47
CA ARG A 65 -25.77 6.51 17.15
C ARG A 65 -25.77 8.02 16.89
N LYS A 66 -24.60 8.61 16.70
CA LYS A 66 -24.42 10.06 16.52
C LYS A 66 -24.38 10.48 15.04
N GLY A 67 -24.36 9.50 14.13
CA GLY A 67 -24.07 9.75 12.72
C GLY A 67 -22.68 10.37 12.57
N PHE A 68 -22.15 10.49 11.36
CA PHE A 68 -20.87 11.18 11.09
C PHE A 68 -20.97 12.69 11.32
N SER A 69 -21.50 13.06 12.50
CA SER A 69 -21.76 14.44 12.90
C SER A 69 -20.45 15.22 13.07
N GLN A 70 -20.59 16.54 13.12
CA GLN A 70 -19.45 17.42 13.37
C GLN A 70 -18.78 17.13 14.73
N GLU A 71 -19.56 16.67 15.72
CA GLU A 71 -19.08 16.25 17.05
C GLU A 71 -18.21 14.99 16.95
N TYR A 72 -18.60 14.01 16.14
CA TYR A 72 -17.79 12.83 15.84
C TYR A 72 -16.44 13.21 15.24
N ARG A 73 -16.43 14.07 14.22
CA ARG A 73 -15.18 14.52 13.59
C ARG A 73 -14.24 15.22 14.56
N GLN A 74 -14.79 16.01 15.49
CA GLN A 74 -13.98 16.70 16.50
C GLN A 74 -13.37 15.74 17.51
N LYS A 75 -14.03 14.63 17.83
CA LYS A 75 -13.57 13.67 18.84
C LYS A 75 -12.58 12.63 18.29
N TYR A 76 -12.79 12.14 17.07
CA TYR A 76 -12.06 10.96 16.53
C TYR A 76 -10.99 11.30 15.50
N VAL A 77 -11.18 12.34 14.70
CA VAL A 77 -10.13 12.83 13.77
C VAL A 77 -8.79 13.15 14.45
N PRO A 78 -8.76 13.68 15.69
CA PRO A 78 -7.49 13.87 16.39
C PRO A 78 -6.67 12.60 16.61
N GLN A 79 -7.29 11.43 16.77
CA GLN A 79 -6.56 10.17 16.97
C GLN A 79 -5.83 9.75 15.69
N SER A 80 -6.52 9.75 14.55
CA SER A 80 -5.90 9.45 13.26
C SER A 80 -4.77 10.44 12.92
N ARG A 81 -4.95 11.71 13.25
CA ARG A 81 -3.89 12.72 13.07
C ARG A 81 -2.68 12.48 13.95
N ARG A 82 -2.87 12.07 15.21
CA ARG A 82 -1.75 11.72 16.10
C ARG A 82 -0.97 10.53 15.56
N ALA A 83 -1.67 9.49 15.10
CA ALA A 83 -1.05 8.32 14.48
C ALA A 83 -0.25 8.71 13.22
N LEU A 84 -0.81 9.57 12.37
CA LEU A 84 -0.15 10.10 11.19
C LEU A 84 1.13 10.87 11.55
N GLU A 85 1.05 11.80 12.52
CA GLU A 85 2.20 12.60 12.96
C GLU A 85 3.30 11.74 13.59
N GLN A 86 2.91 10.72 14.36
CA GLN A 86 3.86 9.78 14.95
C GLN A 86 4.56 8.94 13.87
N MET A 87 3.81 8.45 12.88
CA MET A 87 4.37 7.70 11.76
C MET A 87 5.33 8.55 10.93
N ALA A 88 4.96 9.82 10.69
CA ALA A 88 5.81 10.77 9.98
C ALA A 88 7.10 11.08 10.75
N GLU A 89 7.02 11.20 12.07
CA GLU A 89 8.17 11.39 12.95
C GLU A 89 9.09 10.16 12.94
N ASP A 90 8.54 8.95 12.99
CA ASP A 90 9.34 7.72 12.95
C ASP A 90 10.11 7.59 11.61
N VAL A 91 9.47 7.96 10.49
CA VAL A 91 10.15 8.03 9.18
C VAL A 91 11.23 9.09 9.19
N PHE A 92 10.94 10.31 9.68
CA PHE A 92 11.91 11.38 9.79
C PHE A 92 13.14 10.93 10.59
N ARG A 93 12.96 10.40 11.80
CA ARG A 93 14.06 9.93 12.65
C ARG A 93 14.88 8.82 12.01
N SER A 94 14.23 7.93 11.25
CA SER A 94 14.92 6.86 10.56
C SER A 94 15.86 7.39 9.46
N VAL A 95 15.47 8.44 8.76
CA VAL A 95 16.31 9.12 7.77
C VAL A 95 17.40 9.94 8.45
N ASP A 96 17.03 10.72 9.46
CA ASP A 96 17.94 11.60 10.19
C ASP A 96 19.11 10.81 10.82
N ALA A 97 18.83 9.63 11.36
CA ALA A 97 19.84 8.75 11.96
C ALA A 97 20.95 8.34 10.98
N VAL A 98 20.66 8.32 9.68
CA VAL A 98 21.63 7.92 8.64
C VAL A 98 22.13 9.09 7.82
N TYR A 99 21.47 10.26 7.90
CA TYR A 99 21.74 11.40 7.04
C TYR A 99 23.20 11.86 7.10
N ALA A 100 23.78 11.93 8.30
CA ALA A 100 25.16 12.33 8.49
C ALA A 100 26.19 11.35 7.90
N SER A 101 25.78 10.12 7.60
CA SER A 101 26.63 9.09 6.98
C SER A 101 26.52 9.05 5.44
N LEU A 102 25.65 9.86 4.86
CA LEU A 102 25.49 9.92 3.41
C LEU A 102 26.75 10.50 2.75
N VAL A 103 27.19 9.87 1.69
CA VAL A 103 28.33 10.30 0.89
C VAL A 103 27.80 10.80 -0.46
N LEU A 104 28.14 12.04 -0.79
CA LEU A 104 27.86 12.57 -2.12
C LEU A 104 28.70 11.86 -3.16
N MET A 105 28.05 11.32 -4.17
CA MET A 105 28.71 10.66 -5.31
C MET A 105 28.43 11.43 -6.59
N PRO A 106 29.39 11.52 -7.51
CA PRO A 106 29.14 12.07 -8.85
C PRO A 106 28.03 11.28 -9.55
N LEU A 107 27.18 11.99 -10.27
CA LEU A 107 26.17 11.37 -11.13
C LEU A 107 26.84 10.97 -12.45
N GLU A 108 27.18 9.70 -12.58
CA GLU A 108 27.89 9.16 -13.75
C GLU A 108 26.96 8.46 -14.73
N ARG A 109 25.85 7.90 -14.22
CA ARG A 109 24.90 7.13 -15.03
C ARG A 109 23.47 7.42 -14.61
N VAL A 110 22.64 7.78 -15.57
CA VAL A 110 21.18 7.75 -15.47
C VAL A 110 20.64 7.02 -16.69
N GLU A 111 19.90 5.95 -16.47
CA GLU A 111 19.35 5.15 -17.56
C GLU A 111 17.96 4.65 -17.20
N ILE A 112 17.03 4.73 -18.13
CA ILE A 112 15.68 4.19 -17.99
C ILE A 112 15.53 3.04 -18.97
N ARG A 113 15.03 1.91 -18.47
CA ARG A 113 14.65 0.74 -19.27
C ARG A 113 13.27 0.27 -18.89
N SER A 114 12.61 -0.39 -19.81
CA SER A 114 11.40 -1.16 -19.51
C SER A 114 11.44 -2.54 -20.16
N SER A 115 10.72 -3.47 -19.58
CA SER A 115 10.50 -4.81 -20.13
C SER A 115 9.10 -5.29 -19.77
N PHE A 116 8.51 -6.09 -20.67
CA PHE A 116 7.24 -6.74 -20.39
C PHE A 116 7.47 -8.14 -19.83
N CYS A 117 6.81 -8.43 -18.72
CA CYS A 117 6.76 -9.76 -18.13
C CYS A 117 5.34 -10.29 -18.24
N ARG A 118 5.20 -11.52 -18.78
CA ARG A 118 3.91 -12.19 -18.84
C ARG A 118 3.69 -13.02 -17.60
N PHE A 119 2.66 -12.67 -16.83
CA PHE A 119 2.20 -13.43 -15.70
C PHE A 119 1.03 -14.32 -16.11
N ALA A 120 1.00 -15.53 -15.55
CA ALA A 120 -0.07 -16.48 -15.75
C ALA A 120 -0.76 -16.78 -14.42
N ALA A 121 -2.07 -16.79 -14.42
CA ALA A 121 -2.89 -17.27 -13.32
C ALA A 121 -3.74 -18.45 -13.79
N ASP A 122 -3.72 -19.54 -13.05
CA ASP A 122 -4.58 -20.69 -13.33
C ASP A 122 -6.03 -20.36 -12.97
N VAL A 123 -6.96 -20.74 -13.84
CA VAL A 123 -8.38 -20.69 -13.52
C VAL A 123 -8.70 -21.94 -12.70
N PRO A 124 -9.17 -21.80 -11.44
CA PRO A 124 -9.48 -22.95 -10.62
C PRO A 124 -10.66 -23.75 -11.19
N ASP A 125 -10.72 -25.05 -10.91
CA ASP A 125 -11.92 -25.82 -11.18
C ASP A 125 -13.10 -25.32 -10.33
N MET A 126 -14.33 -25.75 -10.68
CA MET A 126 -15.54 -25.25 -10.01
C MET A 126 -15.59 -25.59 -8.53
N GLU A 127 -15.14 -26.80 -8.13
CA GLU A 127 -15.15 -27.21 -6.72
C GLU A 127 -14.28 -26.29 -5.85
N ARG A 128 -13.08 -26.01 -6.36
CA ARG A 128 -12.16 -25.09 -5.70
C ARG A 128 -12.66 -23.64 -5.71
N ALA A 129 -13.25 -23.22 -6.83
CA ALA A 129 -13.80 -21.88 -6.97
C ALA A 129 -14.96 -21.62 -6.02
N GLU A 130 -15.86 -22.58 -5.83
CA GLU A 130 -16.96 -22.48 -4.88
C GLU A 130 -16.46 -22.33 -3.45
N LYS A 131 -15.47 -23.11 -3.03
CA LYS A 131 -14.86 -23.00 -1.70
C LYS A 131 -14.22 -21.62 -1.46
N ILE A 132 -13.49 -21.11 -2.45
CA ILE A 132 -12.87 -19.79 -2.37
C ILE A 132 -13.95 -18.69 -2.25
N ALA A 133 -15.01 -18.78 -3.05
CA ALA A 133 -16.10 -17.81 -3.02
C ALA A 133 -16.85 -17.80 -1.68
N GLU A 134 -17.13 -18.97 -1.13
CA GLU A 134 -17.76 -19.12 0.19
C GLU A 134 -16.89 -18.55 1.31
N GLU A 135 -15.58 -18.80 1.25
CA GLU A 135 -14.62 -18.26 2.21
C GLU A 135 -14.55 -16.73 2.14
N ALA A 136 -14.44 -16.17 0.93
CA ALA A 136 -14.42 -14.72 0.70
C ALA A 136 -15.70 -14.02 1.18
N GLU A 137 -16.88 -14.63 0.94
CA GLU A 137 -18.15 -14.08 1.46
C GLU A 137 -18.22 -14.14 2.99
N ARG A 138 -17.72 -15.21 3.61
CA ARG A 138 -17.69 -15.34 5.06
C ARG A 138 -16.79 -14.30 5.71
N GLU A 139 -15.66 -13.98 5.08
CA GLU A 139 -14.72 -12.98 5.57
C GLU A 139 -15.12 -11.54 5.20
N GLY A 140 -16.08 -11.37 4.29
CA GLY A 140 -16.63 -10.06 3.91
C GLY A 140 -15.68 -9.17 3.13
N GLU A 141 -14.61 -9.73 2.60
CA GLU A 141 -13.54 -8.96 1.93
C GLU A 141 -13.76 -8.76 0.43
N ILE A 142 -14.43 -9.71 -0.25
CA ILE A 142 -14.61 -9.70 -1.71
C ILE A 142 -16.01 -10.23 -2.06
N ASP A 143 -16.61 -9.70 -3.14
CA ASP A 143 -17.83 -10.27 -3.72
C ASP A 143 -17.53 -11.63 -4.39
N GLY A 144 -17.53 -12.69 -3.59
CA GLY A 144 -17.26 -14.05 -4.03
C GLY A 144 -18.17 -14.53 -5.14
N ARG A 145 -19.44 -14.08 -5.16
CA ARG A 145 -20.42 -14.48 -6.19
C ARG A 145 -20.09 -13.91 -7.56
N MET A 146 -19.68 -12.66 -7.64
CA MET A 146 -19.26 -12.05 -8.90
C MET A 146 -18.01 -12.73 -9.44
N TRP A 147 -17.05 -12.99 -8.59
CA TRP A 147 -15.84 -13.72 -8.97
C TRP A 147 -16.16 -15.15 -9.44
N LEU A 148 -17.00 -15.89 -8.73
CA LEU A 148 -17.43 -17.24 -9.10
C LEU A 148 -18.13 -17.29 -10.47
N LYS A 149 -18.96 -16.29 -10.76
CA LYS A 149 -19.62 -16.15 -12.07
C LYS A 149 -18.60 -15.97 -13.18
N GLU A 150 -17.53 -15.20 -12.95
CA GLU A 150 -16.47 -15.00 -13.93
C GLU A 150 -15.64 -16.27 -14.12
N VAL A 151 -15.29 -17.00 -13.05
CA VAL A 151 -14.61 -18.29 -13.15
C VAL A 151 -15.43 -19.28 -13.97
N LYS A 152 -16.74 -19.36 -13.72
CA LYS A 152 -17.64 -20.22 -14.50
C LYS A 152 -17.63 -19.87 -15.98
N ARG A 153 -17.73 -18.57 -16.31
CA ARG A 153 -17.67 -18.10 -17.71
C ARG A 153 -16.36 -18.54 -18.38
N LEU A 154 -15.22 -18.37 -17.70
CA LEU A 154 -13.92 -18.77 -18.22
C LEU A 154 -13.84 -20.28 -18.49
N LEU A 155 -14.33 -21.10 -17.57
CA LEU A 155 -14.36 -22.56 -17.72
C LEU A 155 -15.30 -23.00 -18.85
N ASP A 156 -16.49 -22.38 -18.98
CA ASP A 156 -17.44 -22.65 -20.06
C ASP A 156 -16.84 -22.30 -21.45
N GLU A 157 -15.94 -21.29 -21.50
CA GLU A 157 -15.18 -20.93 -22.70
C GLU A 157 -13.91 -21.78 -22.91
N GLY A 158 -13.64 -22.73 -22.01
CA GLY A 158 -12.47 -23.61 -22.08
C GLY A 158 -11.15 -22.93 -21.69
N ILE A 159 -11.22 -21.77 -21.02
CA ILE A 159 -10.04 -20.98 -20.58
C ILE A 159 -9.54 -21.55 -19.26
N GLN A 160 -8.36 -22.13 -19.27
CA GLN A 160 -7.71 -22.69 -18.07
C GLN A 160 -6.66 -21.76 -17.47
N LYS A 161 -6.21 -20.76 -18.21
CA LYS A 161 -5.22 -19.77 -17.77
C LYS A 161 -5.57 -18.38 -18.26
N GLN A 162 -5.41 -17.42 -17.39
CA GLN A 162 -5.43 -16.00 -17.74
C GLN A 162 -3.99 -15.47 -17.77
N TYR A 163 -3.75 -14.50 -18.63
CA TYR A 163 -2.44 -13.87 -18.77
C TYR A 163 -2.56 -12.36 -18.61
N ALA A 164 -1.58 -11.77 -17.95
CA ALA A 164 -1.41 -10.34 -17.87
C ALA A 164 0.02 -9.97 -18.28
N ASP A 165 0.16 -9.12 -19.28
CA ASP A 165 1.44 -8.54 -19.66
C ASP A 165 1.65 -7.27 -18.83
N ILE A 166 2.68 -7.28 -17.99
CA ILE A 166 2.97 -6.21 -17.05
C ILE A 166 4.29 -5.57 -17.45
N GLU A 167 4.28 -4.25 -17.65
CA GLU A 167 5.48 -3.47 -17.90
C GLU A 167 6.21 -3.21 -16.57
N ILE A 168 7.46 -3.65 -16.50
CA ILE A 168 8.35 -3.37 -15.39
C ILE A 168 9.35 -2.32 -15.85
N GLN A 169 9.46 -1.23 -15.09
CA GLN A 169 10.35 -0.12 -15.39
C GLN A 169 11.53 -0.10 -14.44
N TYR A 170 12.68 0.28 -14.96
CA TYR A 170 13.93 0.35 -14.23
C TYR A 170 14.55 1.75 -14.41
N LEU A 171 14.83 2.42 -13.31
CA LEU A 171 15.62 3.63 -13.27
C LEU A 171 16.98 3.31 -12.63
N PHE A 172 18.01 3.30 -13.42
CA PHE A 172 19.38 3.15 -12.94
C PHE A 172 19.98 4.53 -12.63
N VAL A 173 20.55 4.65 -11.44
CA VAL A 173 21.32 5.81 -11.01
C VAL A 173 22.65 5.29 -10.48
N ASN A 174 23.73 5.50 -11.18
CA ASN A 174 25.03 4.90 -10.93
C ASN A 174 24.90 3.36 -10.80
N GLN A 175 25.23 2.79 -9.63
CA GLN A 175 25.09 1.36 -9.33
C GLN A 175 23.71 1.01 -8.75
N GLY A 176 22.90 2.01 -8.41
CA GLY A 176 21.55 1.81 -7.87
C GLY A 176 20.53 1.56 -8.96
N CYS A 177 19.49 0.79 -8.62
CA CYS A 177 18.35 0.56 -9.49
C CYS A 177 17.05 0.69 -8.69
N LEU A 178 16.16 1.57 -9.16
CA LEU A 178 14.76 1.58 -8.74
C LEU A 178 13.95 0.77 -9.74
N CYS A 179 13.27 -0.27 -9.25
CA CYS A 179 12.41 -1.13 -10.06
C CYS A 179 10.94 -0.77 -9.78
N GLY A 180 10.26 -0.24 -10.79
CA GLY A 180 8.84 0.10 -10.76
C GLY A 180 7.99 -1.06 -11.26
N VAL A 181 7.11 -1.57 -10.40
CA VAL A 181 6.10 -2.59 -10.73
C VAL A 181 4.73 -1.95 -10.62
N PRO A 182 3.88 -1.98 -11.67
CA PRO A 182 2.61 -1.26 -11.66
C PRO A 182 1.54 -1.88 -10.75
N ASN A 183 1.78 -3.09 -10.27
CA ASN A 183 0.88 -3.82 -9.38
C ASN A 183 1.28 -3.62 -7.92
N GLU A 184 0.35 -3.89 -7.02
CA GLU A 184 0.57 -3.88 -5.59
C GLU A 184 1.44 -5.07 -5.16
N ALA A 185 2.75 -4.85 -5.11
CA ALA A 185 3.71 -5.91 -4.80
C ALA A 185 3.69 -6.27 -3.32
N MET A 186 3.57 -7.55 -3.00
CA MET A 186 3.71 -8.09 -1.64
C MET A 186 5.15 -8.01 -1.16
N CYS A 187 5.37 -7.88 0.15
CA CYS A 187 6.70 -7.76 0.76
C CYS A 187 7.62 -8.95 0.41
N ARG A 188 7.05 -10.13 0.23
CA ARG A 188 7.79 -11.35 -0.16
C ARG A 188 8.55 -11.19 -1.47
N ILE A 189 7.98 -10.46 -2.44
CA ILE A 189 8.62 -10.18 -3.73
C ILE A 189 9.92 -9.39 -3.53
N ALA A 190 9.86 -8.34 -2.69
CA ALA A 190 11.05 -7.55 -2.37
C ALA A 190 12.12 -8.40 -1.66
N ILE A 191 11.72 -9.24 -0.69
CA ILE A 191 12.63 -10.11 0.05
C ILE A 191 13.33 -11.11 -0.89
N ASP A 192 12.62 -11.65 -1.87
CA ASP A 192 13.19 -12.63 -2.80
C ASP A 192 14.12 -11.98 -3.85
N ILE A 193 13.90 -10.70 -4.19
CA ILE A 193 14.83 -9.93 -5.03
C ILE A 193 16.15 -9.62 -4.29
N TRP A 194 16.11 -9.50 -2.95
CA TRP A 194 17.29 -9.16 -2.13
C TRP A 194 18.19 -10.34 -1.80
N LYS A 195 17.78 -11.57 -2.08
CA LYS A 195 18.57 -12.80 -1.91
C LYS A 195 19.46 -13.08 -3.12
#